data_e172626b4f551cb35076676d35559b58
#
_entry.id   e172626b4f551cb35076676d35559b58
#
_cell.length_a   1.000
_cell.length_b   1.000
_cell.length_c   1.000
_cell.angle_alpha   90.00
_cell.angle_beta   90.00
_cell.angle_gamma   90.00
#
_symmetry.space_group_name_H-M   'P 1'
#
loop_
_entity.id
_entity.type
_entity.pdbx_description
1 polymer ?
#
loop_
_entity_poly.entity_id
_entity_poly.type
_entity_poly.pdbx_seq_one_letter_code
_entity_poly.pdbx_strand_id
1 'polypeptide(L)'
;MADLAALTAANLRRWQAMRVHNVAFVDHVADRLVAARERYEAVSAATGVDWDVIAVIHERESSQSWRASLAQGDPWNACSIHVPKGRGPFQSWEDAAIDALENCPPHAAHWHDWSPGGRLTILEMYNGLGYAARGLPSPYIWASTDQYVKGKYIADGHFDPDAIDHQLGCAALLARIAAMTKGAIS
;
A
#
# COMPACT_ATOMS: atom_id res chain seq x y z
N MET A 1 -10.32 -18.84 6.66
CA MET A 1 -10.45 -17.52 5.99
C MET A 1 -10.20 -16.46 7.04
N ALA A 2 -9.41 -15.43 6.77
CA ALA A 2 -9.17 -14.36 7.75
C ALA A 2 -10.49 -13.61 8.03
N ASP A 3 -10.75 -13.28 9.29
CA ASP A 3 -11.88 -12.44 9.68
C ASP A 3 -11.50 -10.98 9.39
N LEU A 4 -12.02 -10.46 8.27
CA LEU A 4 -11.71 -9.11 7.81
C LEU A 4 -12.29 -8.03 8.76
N ALA A 5 -13.43 -8.29 9.41
CA ALA A 5 -13.99 -7.34 10.38
C ALA A 5 -13.09 -7.22 11.62
N ALA A 6 -12.63 -8.35 12.13
CA ALA A 6 -11.67 -8.36 13.24
C ALA A 6 -10.33 -7.71 12.86
N LEU A 7 -9.85 -7.93 11.63
CA LEU A 7 -8.64 -7.30 11.10
C LEU A 7 -8.81 -5.78 10.98
N THR A 8 -9.93 -5.31 10.42
CA THR A 8 -10.25 -3.89 10.29
C THR A 8 -10.29 -3.20 11.67
N ALA A 9 -10.92 -3.84 12.65
CA ALA A 9 -10.95 -3.32 14.01
C ALA A 9 -9.55 -3.28 14.66
N ALA A 10 -8.71 -4.30 14.41
CA ALA A 10 -7.33 -4.33 14.90
C ALA A 10 -6.47 -3.25 14.24
N ASN A 11 -6.59 -3.06 12.93
CA ASN A 11 -5.90 -2.03 12.17
C ASN A 11 -6.32 -0.63 12.63
N LEU A 12 -7.60 -0.39 12.90
CA LEU A 12 -8.08 0.88 13.45
C LEU A 12 -7.46 1.19 14.84
N ARG A 13 -7.44 0.20 15.74
CA ARG A 13 -6.81 0.38 17.06
C ARG A 13 -5.32 0.72 16.95
N ARG A 14 -4.58 0.04 16.09
CA ARG A 14 -3.16 0.33 15.85
C ARG A 14 -2.95 1.72 15.26
N TRP A 15 -3.77 2.11 14.29
CA TRP A 15 -3.75 3.44 13.67
C TRP A 15 -3.92 4.56 14.71
N GLN A 16 -4.88 4.40 15.63
CA GLN A 16 -5.15 5.37 16.67
C GLN A 16 -4.04 5.48 17.72
N ALA A 17 -3.28 4.40 17.92
CA ALA A 17 -2.20 4.33 18.91
C ALA A 17 -0.81 4.63 18.34
N MET A 18 -0.62 4.49 17.02
CA MET A 18 0.70 4.53 16.39
C MET A 18 1.41 5.87 16.53
N ARG A 19 2.73 5.78 16.60
CA ARG A 19 3.66 6.90 16.44
C ARG A 19 4.59 6.60 15.26
N VAL A 20 4.74 7.57 14.37
CA VAL A 20 5.64 7.46 13.23
C VAL A 20 7.07 7.71 13.69
N HIS A 21 7.98 6.84 13.29
CA HIS A 21 9.41 6.98 13.51
C HIS A 21 10.07 7.68 12.33
N ASN A 22 11.20 8.37 12.58
CA ASN A 22 11.99 9.06 11.54
C ASN A 22 11.11 9.92 10.62
N VAL A 23 10.30 10.78 11.21
CA VAL A 23 9.28 11.62 10.53
C VAL A 23 9.88 12.36 9.33
N ALA A 24 11.09 12.93 9.45
CA ALA A 24 11.72 13.67 8.35
C ALA A 24 11.96 12.80 7.10
N PHE A 25 12.34 11.52 7.27
CA PHE A 25 12.53 10.61 6.15
C PHE A 25 11.19 10.19 5.54
N VAL A 26 10.17 9.91 6.37
CA VAL A 26 8.81 9.61 5.89
C VAL A 26 8.24 10.79 5.12
N ASP A 27 8.43 12.02 5.63
CA ASP A 27 7.99 13.25 4.96
C ASP A 27 8.64 13.41 3.59
N HIS A 28 9.94 13.19 3.46
CA HIS A 28 10.65 13.27 2.19
C HIS A 28 10.04 12.34 1.12
N VAL A 29 9.60 11.15 1.51
CA VAL A 29 8.93 10.21 0.60
C VAL A 29 7.48 10.63 0.34
N ALA A 30 6.74 11.02 1.38
CA ALA A 30 5.36 11.46 1.28
C ALA A 30 5.21 12.72 0.40
N ASP A 31 6.15 13.68 0.47
CA ASP A 31 6.18 14.87 -0.38
C ASP A 31 6.16 14.52 -1.87
N ARG A 32 6.92 13.50 -2.29
CA ARG A 32 6.94 13.03 -3.68
C ARG A 32 5.62 12.40 -4.09
N LEU A 33 4.95 11.69 -3.17
CA LEU A 33 3.62 11.12 -3.41
C LEU A 33 2.58 12.24 -3.56
N VAL A 34 2.62 13.24 -2.69
CA VAL A 34 1.73 14.42 -2.76
C VAL A 34 2.00 15.22 -4.03
N ALA A 35 3.25 15.41 -4.43
CA ALA A 35 3.61 16.12 -5.66
C ALA A 35 3.06 15.41 -6.93
N ALA A 36 2.88 14.10 -6.89
CA ALA A 36 2.33 13.31 -7.99
C ALA A 36 0.80 13.07 -7.87
N ARG A 37 0.13 13.74 -6.94
CA ARG A 37 -1.28 13.52 -6.57
C ARG A 37 -2.22 13.53 -7.77
N GLU A 38 -2.05 14.44 -8.72
CA GLU A 38 -2.91 14.56 -9.91
C GLU A 38 -2.99 13.24 -10.71
N ARG A 39 -1.86 12.54 -10.85
CA ARG A 39 -1.82 11.25 -11.54
C ARG A 39 -2.57 10.16 -10.77
N TYR A 40 -2.43 10.13 -9.44
CA TYR A 40 -3.16 9.20 -8.59
C TYR A 40 -4.66 9.52 -8.57
N GLU A 41 -5.05 10.80 -8.60
CA GLU A 41 -6.46 11.21 -8.71
C GLU A 41 -7.09 10.78 -10.03
N ALA A 42 -6.35 10.76 -11.14
CA ALA A 42 -6.86 10.23 -12.40
C ALA A 42 -7.21 8.74 -12.30
N VAL A 43 -6.37 7.93 -11.65
CA VAL A 43 -6.65 6.51 -11.39
C VAL A 43 -7.79 6.36 -10.37
N SER A 44 -7.80 7.19 -9.32
CA SER A 44 -8.86 7.21 -8.29
C SER A 44 -10.24 7.48 -8.91
N ALA A 45 -10.33 8.43 -9.83
CA ALA A 45 -11.58 8.76 -10.52
C ALA A 45 -12.12 7.59 -11.36
N ALA A 46 -11.25 6.75 -11.90
CA ALA A 46 -11.62 5.59 -12.69
C ALA A 46 -12.02 4.38 -11.82
N THR A 47 -11.36 4.19 -10.68
CA THR A 47 -11.46 2.95 -9.87
C THR A 47 -12.25 3.11 -8.57
N GLY A 48 -12.46 4.33 -8.10
CA GLY A 48 -13.03 4.60 -6.78
C GLY A 48 -12.08 4.32 -5.60
N VAL A 49 -10.84 3.90 -5.86
CA VAL A 49 -9.80 3.74 -4.83
C VAL A 49 -9.27 5.11 -4.44
N ASP A 50 -9.16 5.39 -3.14
CA ASP A 50 -8.63 6.67 -2.67
C ASP A 50 -7.20 6.91 -3.20
N TRP A 51 -6.93 8.11 -3.69
CA TRP A 51 -5.67 8.47 -4.34
C TRP A 51 -4.44 8.22 -3.46
N ASP A 52 -4.54 8.46 -2.14
CA ASP A 52 -3.46 8.24 -1.18
C ASP A 52 -3.18 6.75 -0.94
N VAL A 53 -4.19 5.89 -1.05
CA VAL A 53 -4.04 4.42 -1.04
C VAL A 53 -3.27 3.97 -2.29
N ILE A 54 -3.63 4.48 -3.47
CA ILE A 54 -2.90 4.21 -4.72
C ILE A 54 -1.43 4.64 -4.60
N ALA A 55 -1.20 5.84 -4.06
CA ALA A 55 0.13 6.40 -3.87
C ALA A 55 1.03 5.52 -2.97
N VAL A 56 0.51 5.05 -1.83
CA VAL A 56 1.31 4.19 -0.93
C VAL A 56 1.54 2.78 -1.48
N ILE A 57 0.62 2.24 -2.28
CA ILE A 57 0.86 1.01 -3.04
C ILE A 57 2.02 1.23 -4.01
N HIS A 58 2.01 2.34 -4.77
CA HIS A 58 3.07 2.66 -5.74
C HIS A 58 4.45 2.77 -5.07
N GLU A 59 4.53 3.38 -3.89
CA GLU A 59 5.77 3.38 -3.11
C GLU A 59 6.20 1.97 -2.71
N ARG A 60 5.28 1.16 -2.18
CA ARG A 60 5.59 -0.18 -1.66
C ARG A 60 6.00 -1.17 -2.75
N GLU A 61 5.30 -1.17 -3.88
CA GLU A 61 5.52 -2.14 -4.96
C GLU A 61 6.72 -1.78 -5.84
N SER A 62 7.02 -0.49 -6.02
CA SER A 62 8.00 -0.08 -7.02
C SER A 62 8.86 1.13 -6.65
N SER A 63 8.82 1.60 -5.40
CA SER A 63 9.52 2.83 -4.96
C SER A 63 9.20 4.04 -5.86
N GLN A 64 7.91 4.19 -6.22
CA GLN A 64 7.38 5.23 -7.12
C GLN A 64 7.94 5.16 -8.55
N SER A 65 8.31 3.99 -9.03
CA SER A 65 8.76 3.83 -10.42
C SER A 65 7.59 3.93 -11.39
N TRP A 66 7.48 5.03 -12.11
CA TRP A 66 6.49 5.24 -13.18
C TRP A 66 6.66 4.31 -14.39
N ARG A 67 7.62 3.40 -14.35
CA ARG A 67 7.86 2.38 -15.38
C ARG A 67 7.33 1.01 -14.99
N ALA A 68 6.96 0.83 -13.72
CA ALA A 68 6.55 -0.44 -13.15
C ALA A 68 5.04 -0.47 -12.86
N SER A 69 4.40 -1.61 -13.15
CA SER A 69 3.01 -1.89 -12.81
C SER A 69 2.83 -2.01 -11.29
N LEU A 70 1.65 -1.65 -10.78
CA LEU A 70 1.31 -1.81 -9.36
C LEU A 70 1.10 -3.28 -8.96
N ALA A 71 0.78 -4.16 -9.91
CA ALA A 71 0.46 -5.55 -9.59
C ALA A 71 1.69 -6.44 -9.42
N GLN A 72 2.70 -6.30 -10.31
CA GLN A 72 3.84 -7.22 -10.37
C GLN A 72 5.19 -6.52 -10.32
N GLY A 73 5.22 -5.18 -10.42
CA GLY A 73 6.45 -4.43 -10.62
C GLY A 73 7.08 -4.60 -12.01
N ASP A 74 6.44 -5.36 -12.92
CA ASP A 74 6.88 -5.49 -14.31
C ASP A 74 6.68 -4.18 -15.09
N PRO A 75 7.46 -3.93 -16.18
CA PRO A 75 7.24 -2.78 -17.03
C PRO A 75 5.83 -2.79 -17.63
N TRP A 76 5.06 -1.71 -17.42
CA TRP A 76 3.69 -1.61 -17.91
C TRP A 76 3.55 -1.64 -19.45
N ASN A 77 4.59 -1.24 -20.17
CA ASN A 77 4.63 -1.22 -21.63
C ASN A 77 5.06 -2.55 -22.26
N ALA A 78 5.12 -3.62 -21.48
CA ALA A 78 5.37 -5.00 -21.94
C ALA A 78 4.35 -5.95 -21.29
N CYS A 79 4.22 -7.15 -21.85
CA CYS A 79 3.42 -8.19 -21.20
C CYS A 79 4.11 -8.64 -19.90
N SER A 80 3.35 -8.74 -18.80
CA SER A 80 3.87 -9.18 -17.51
C SER A 80 4.34 -10.64 -17.55
N ILE A 81 5.49 -10.89 -16.93
CA ILE A 81 6.08 -12.23 -16.78
C ILE A 81 5.90 -12.79 -15.37
N HIS A 82 5.69 -11.94 -14.38
CA HIS A 82 5.34 -12.31 -13.02
C HIS A 82 3.83 -12.44 -12.84
N VAL A 83 3.37 -13.02 -11.75
CA VAL A 83 1.94 -13.28 -11.48
C VAL A 83 1.23 -12.00 -11.05
N PRO A 84 0.07 -11.70 -11.64
CA PRO A 84 -0.63 -12.37 -12.74
C PRO A 84 0.06 -12.13 -14.11
N LYS A 85 0.34 -13.22 -14.85
CA LYS A 85 1.06 -13.17 -16.13
C LYS A 85 0.16 -12.74 -17.28
N GLY A 86 0.80 -12.19 -18.35
CA GLY A 86 0.12 -11.90 -19.61
C GLY A 86 -0.74 -10.63 -19.57
N ARG A 87 -0.54 -9.77 -18.57
CA ARG A 87 -1.19 -8.45 -18.47
C ARG A 87 -0.39 -7.43 -19.28
N GLY A 88 -1.07 -6.55 -19.98
CA GLY A 88 -0.43 -5.56 -20.85
C GLY A 88 -0.08 -6.11 -22.25
N PRO A 89 0.72 -5.38 -23.06
CA PRO A 89 1.23 -4.04 -22.73
C PRO A 89 0.10 -3.01 -22.60
N PHE A 90 0.27 -2.05 -21.71
CA PHE A 90 -0.67 -0.94 -21.51
C PHE A 90 -0.22 0.30 -22.27
N GLN A 91 -1.09 1.33 -22.37
CA GLN A 91 -0.80 2.58 -23.06
C GLN A 91 -0.13 3.60 -22.14
N SER A 92 -0.39 3.50 -20.83
CA SER A 92 0.11 4.40 -19.79
C SER A 92 0.31 3.67 -18.47
N TRP A 93 1.00 4.30 -17.52
CA TRP A 93 1.07 3.81 -16.15
C TRP A 93 -0.31 3.79 -15.50
N GLU A 94 -1.14 4.80 -15.78
CA GLU A 94 -2.50 4.92 -15.27
C GLU A 94 -3.37 3.73 -15.72
N ASP A 95 -3.29 3.33 -17.00
CA ASP A 95 -4.03 2.16 -17.50
C ASP A 95 -3.57 0.87 -16.78
N ALA A 96 -2.26 0.72 -16.57
CA ALA A 96 -1.72 -0.42 -15.83
C ALA A 96 -2.13 -0.40 -14.35
N ALA A 97 -2.24 0.77 -13.74
CA ALA A 97 -2.69 0.94 -12.36
C ALA A 97 -4.19 0.61 -12.22
N ILE A 98 -5.02 1.09 -13.15
CA ILE A 98 -6.45 0.74 -13.20
C ILE A 98 -6.61 -0.78 -13.32
N ASP A 99 -5.90 -1.40 -14.26
CA ASP A 99 -5.93 -2.85 -14.44
C ASP A 99 -5.51 -3.61 -13.17
N ALA A 100 -4.47 -3.15 -12.49
CA ALA A 100 -4.01 -3.76 -11.24
C ALA A 100 -5.07 -3.69 -10.12
N LEU A 101 -5.78 -2.57 -10.01
CA LEU A 101 -6.77 -2.36 -8.95
C LEU A 101 -8.10 -3.04 -9.24
N GLU A 102 -8.50 -3.13 -10.51
CA GLU A 102 -9.76 -3.76 -10.92
C GLU A 102 -9.64 -5.27 -11.13
N ASN A 103 -8.60 -5.70 -11.82
CA ASN A 103 -8.51 -7.05 -12.39
C ASN A 103 -7.50 -7.96 -11.70
N CYS A 104 -6.67 -7.44 -10.80
CA CYS A 104 -5.73 -8.24 -10.03
C CYS A 104 -6.16 -8.36 -8.56
N PRO A 105 -5.99 -9.52 -7.92
CA PRO A 105 -6.26 -9.64 -6.49
C PRO A 105 -5.44 -8.62 -5.68
N PRO A 106 -6.02 -8.00 -4.65
CA PRO A 106 -7.32 -8.29 -4.01
C PRO A 106 -8.52 -7.56 -4.65
N HIS A 107 -8.44 -7.04 -5.87
CA HIS A 107 -9.47 -6.27 -6.54
C HIS A 107 -9.88 -5.02 -5.74
N ALA A 108 -8.91 -4.16 -5.47
CA ALA A 108 -9.08 -3.01 -4.57
C ALA A 108 -10.17 -2.03 -5.02
N ALA A 109 -10.47 -1.96 -6.33
CA ALA A 109 -11.57 -1.17 -6.88
C ALA A 109 -12.96 -1.66 -6.41
N HIS A 110 -13.09 -2.89 -5.92
CA HIS A 110 -14.33 -3.43 -5.35
C HIS A 110 -14.42 -3.27 -3.83
N TRP A 111 -13.45 -2.59 -3.21
CA TRP A 111 -13.47 -2.28 -1.79
C TRP A 111 -14.28 -1.03 -1.51
N HIS A 112 -15.05 -1.01 -0.41
CA HIS A 112 -15.97 0.09 -0.10
C HIS A 112 -15.75 0.70 1.28
N ASP A 113 -14.92 0.11 2.14
CA ASP A 113 -14.62 0.67 3.46
C ASP A 113 -13.34 1.53 3.41
N TRP A 114 -13.50 2.82 3.18
CA TRP A 114 -12.42 3.80 3.16
C TRP A 114 -12.18 4.48 4.53
N SER A 115 -12.73 3.93 5.61
CA SER A 115 -12.32 4.31 6.97
C SER A 115 -10.83 4.01 7.19
N PRO A 116 -10.16 4.63 8.19
CA PRO A 116 -8.75 4.34 8.46
C PRO A 116 -8.45 2.84 8.65
N GLY A 117 -9.34 2.11 9.34
CA GLY A 117 -9.21 0.66 9.50
C GLY A 117 -9.38 -0.11 8.18
N GLY A 118 -10.37 0.28 7.37
CA GLY A 118 -10.67 -0.32 6.08
C GLY A 118 -9.56 -0.12 5.06
N ARG A 119 -8.98 1.10 4.95
CA ARG A 119 -7.82 1.39 4.11
C ARG A 119 -6.63 0.49 4.42
N LEU A 120 -6.30 0.34 5.70
CA LEU A 120 -5.20 -0.51 6.12
C LEU A 120 -5.49 -1.99 5.88
N THR A 121 -6.76 -2.39 5.93
CA THR A 121 -7.18 -3.77 5.66
C THR A 121 -7.04 -4.12 4.18
N ILE A 122 -7.49 -3.27 3.26
CA ILE A 122 -7.30 -3.52 1.83
C ILE A 122 -5.81 -3.51 1.44
N LEU A 123 -4.99 -2.63 2.04
CA LEU A 123 -3.56 -2.61 1.85
C LEU A 123 -2.90 -3.91 2.38
N GLU A 124 -3.36 -4.45 3.50
CA GLU A 124 -2.86 -5.73 4.01
C GLU A 124 -3.27 -6.90 3.11
N MET A 125 -4.48 -6.87 2.55
CA MET A 125 -4.91 -7.84 1.53
C MET A 125 -4.04 -7.75 0.26
N TYR A 126 -3.62 -6.55 -0.13
CA TYR A 126 -2.74 -6.33 -1.27
C TYR A 126 -1.38 -7.00 -1.08
N ASN A 127 -0.82 -6.91 0.11
CA ASN A 127 0.43 -7.62 0.48
C ASN A 127 0.24 -9.13 0.73
N GLY A 128 -1.02 -9.58 0.92
CA GLY A 128 -1.37 -10.93 1.37
C GLY A 128 -1.55 -11.03 2.89
N LEU A 129 -2.49 -11.89 3.30
CA LEU A 129 -2.95 -12.02 4.70
C LEU A 129 -2.09 -12.93 5.58
N GLY A 130 -0.85 -13.23 5.17
CA GLY A 130 0.04 -14.13 5.92
C GLY A 130 0.36 -13.65 7.32
N TYR A 131 0.52 -12.33 7.53
CA TYR A 131 0.76 -11.74 8.86
C TYR A 131 -0.50 -11.78 9.71
N ALA A 132 -1.65 -11.40 9.14
CA ALA A 132 -2.94 -11.46 9.82
C ALA A 132 -3.27 -12.88 10.31
N ALA A 133 -3.01 -13.90 9.49
CA ALA A 133 -3.21 -15.30 9.87
C ALA A 133 -2.33 -15.75 11.06
N ARG A 134 -1.22 -15.06 11.30
CA ARG A 134 -0.33 -15.29 12.45
C ARG A 134 -0.62 -14.37 13.64
N GLY A 135 -1.56 -13.45 13.52
CA GLY A 135 -1.84 -12.42 14.54
C GLY A 135 -0.73 -11.39 14.68
N LEU A 136 0.15 -11.25 13.67
CA LEU A 136 1.29 -10.35 13.67
C LEU A 136 0.99 -9.06 12.90
N PRO A 137 1.59 -7.92 13.29
CA PRO A 137 1.54 -6.71 12.49
C PRO A 137 2.37 -6.89 11.20
N SER A 138 1.74 -6.60 10.06
CA SER A 138 2.44 -6.63 8.76
C SER A 138 3.44 -5.46 8.66
N PRO A 139 4.71 -5.70 8.32
CA PRO A 139 5.65 -4.62 8.04
C PRO A 139 5.24 -3.79 6.81
N TYR A 140 4.54 -4.37 5.84
CA TYR A 140 3.97 -3.64 4.71
C TYR A 140 3.11 -2.46 5.17
N ILE A 141 2.38 -2.65 6.28
CA ILE A 141 1.53 -1.63 6.88
C ILE A 141 2.27 -0.81 7.91
N TRP A 142 2.99 -1.46 8.85
CA TRP A 142 3.39 -0.87 10.13
C TRP A 142 4.87 -0.52 10.24
N ALA A 143 5.71 -0.85 9.25
CA ALA A 143 7.11 -0.44 9.27
C ALA A 143 7.22 1.09 9.40
N SER A 144 8.27 1.57 10.06
CA SER A 144 8.47 2.98 10.43
C SER A 144 7.44 3.55 11.41
N THR A 145 6.73 2.67 12.15
CA THR A 145 5.92 3.04 13.32
C THR A 145 6.30 2.20 14.53
N ASP A 146 5.84 2.60 15.72
CA ASP A 146 5.99 1.83 16.97
C ASP A 146 5.12 0.54 17.01
N GLN A 147 4.31 0.29 15.98
CA GLN A 147 3.47 -0.90 15.86
C GLN A 147 4.21 -2.10 15.21
N TYR A 148 5.42 -1.90 14.70
CA TYR A 148 6.26 -2.94 14.11
C TYR A 148 7.70 -2.82 14.63
N VAL A 149 8.28 -3.94 15.03
CA VAL A 149 9.69 -4.01 15.46
C VAL A 149 10.51 -4.90 14.54
N LYS A 150 10.08 -6.15 14.35
CA LYS A 150 10.74 -7.17 13.54
C LYS A 150 9.80 -8.31 13.16
N GLY A 151 10.27 -9.21 12.33
CA GLY A 151 9.52 -10.35 11.79
C GLY A 151 9.05 -10.07 10.37
N LYS A 152 9.63 -10.80 9.40
CA LYS A 152 9.38 -10.59 7.98
C LYS A 152 9.37 -11.91 7.22
N TYR A 153 8.51 -12.03 6.21
CA TYR A 153 8.67 -13.06 5.21
C TYR A 153 9.86 -12.70 4.31
N ILE A 154 10.89 -13.53 4.29
CA ILE A 154 12.11 -13.36 3.49
C ILE A 154 12.03 -14.11 2.15
N ALA A 155 11.09 -15.03 2.02
CA ALA A 155 10.72 -15.76 0.81
C ALA A 155 9.30 -16.32 1.00
N ASP A 156 8.69 -16.85 -0.07
CA ASP A 156 7.37 -17.50 -0.02
C ASP A 156 7.32 -18.57 1.06
N GLY A 157 6.39 -18.41 2.01
CA GLY A 157 6.21 -19.32 3.14
C GLY A 157 7.31 -19.28 4.21
N HIS A 158 8.40 -18.53 4.01
CA HIS A 158 9.54 -18.45 4.92
C HIS A 158 9.49 -17.18 5.76
N PHE A 159 9.01 -17.29 6.99
CA PHE A 159 8.98 -16.20 7.96
C PHE A 159 10.23 -16.24 8.85
N ASP A 160 10.97 -15.13 8.89
CA ASP A 160 12.09 -14.92 9.81
C ASP A 160 11.66 -13.96 10.92
N PRO A 161 11.62 -14.41 12.19
CA PRO A 161 11.19 -13.57 13.32
C PRO A 161 12.18 -12.45 13.68
N ASP A 162 13.42 -12.52 13.20
CA ASP A 162 14.47 -11.54 13.51
C ASP A 162 14.74 -10.58 12.35
N ALA A 163 14.26 -10.88 11.14
CA ALA A 163 14.40 -9.99 9.99
C ALA A 163 13.58 -8.69 10.17
N ILE A 164 14.14 -7.59 9.71
CA ILE A 164 13.50 -6.26 9.76
C ILE A 164 13.20 -5.78 8.34
N ASP A 165 12.01 -5.25 8.13
CA ASP A 165 11.68 -4.53 6.90
C ASP A 165 12.13 -3.06 7.01
N HIS A 166 12.95 -2.62 6.06
CA HIS A 166 13.48 -1.26 6.00
C HIS A 166 12.70 -0.34 5.06
N GLN A 167 11.73 -0.87 4.31
CA GLN A 167 10.82 -0.05 3.53
C GLN A 167 9.82 0.66 4.45
N LEU A 168 9.36 1.86 4.05
CA LEU A 168 8.31 2.57 4.80
C LEU A 168 6.98 1.83 4.74
N GLY A 169 6.30 1.71 5.88
CA GLY A 169 4.98 1.13 5.96
C GLY A 169 3.89 2.10 5.47
N CYS A 170 2.82 1.54 4.90
CA CYS A 170 1.70 2.32 4.38
C CYS A 170 1.08 3.24 5.43
N ALA A 171 0.96 2.81 6.69
CA ALA A 171 0.37 3.60 7.76
C ALA A 171 1.20 4.86 8.06
N ALA A 172 2.53 4.76 8.10
CA ALA A 172 3.40 5.90 8.29
C ALA A 172 3.24 6.92 7.16
N LEU A 173 3.22 6.46 5.91
CA LEU A 173 3.04 7.32 4.73
C LEU A 173 1.66 7.98 4.71
N LEU A 174 0.57 7.23 4.90
CA LEU A 174 -0.79 7.78 4.95
C LEU A 174 -0.95 8.85 6.03
N ALA A 175 -0.36 8.65 7.20
CA ALA A 175 -0.41 9.64 8.28
C ALA A 175 0.29 10.94 7.90
N ARG A 176 1.44 10.86 7.20
CA ARG A 176 2.20 12.05 6.78
C ARG A 176 1.54 12.74 5.59
N ILE A 177 1.03 12.01 4.60
CA ILE A 177 0.22 12.56 3.51
C ILE A 177 -0.99 13.33 4.07
N ALA A 178 -1.72 12.73 5.02
CA ALA A 178 -2.87 13.39 5.63
C ALA A 178 -2.49 14.67 6.40
N ALA A 179 -1.33 14.70 7.06
CA ALA A 179 -0.84 15.90 7.75
C ALA A 179 -0.49 17.03 6.77
N MET A 180 0.16 16.69 5.65
CA MET A 180 0.55 17.66 4.61
C MET A 180 -0.66 18.23 3.88
N THR A 181 -1.63 17.39 3.52
CA THR A 181 -2.81 17.81 2.74
C THR A 181 -3.83 18.59 3.57
N LYS A 182 -3.95 18.34 4.87
CA LYS A 182 -4.79 19.14 5.77
C LYS A 182 -4.22 20.55 6.02
N GLY A 183 -2.91 20.70 6.04
CA GLY A 183 -2.25 22.00 6.20
C GLY A 183 -2.33 22.91 4.97
N ALA A 184 -2.67 22.37 3.80
CA ALA A 184 -2.77 23.15 2.56
C ALA A 184 -4.16 23.82 2.34
N ILE A 185 -5.12 23.57 3.24
CA ILE A 185 -6.52 24.08 3.15
C ILE A 185 -6.79 25.18 4.21
N SER A 186 -5.74 25.72 4.82
CA SER A 186 -5.85 26.77 5.86
C SER A 186 -5.62 28.15 5.29
#